data_44136b16037dc399159c768f573e769e
#
_entry.id   44136b16037dc399159c768f573e769e
#
_cell.length_a   1.000
_cell.length_b   1.000
_cell.length_c   1.000
_cell.angle_alpha   90.00
_cell.angle_beta   90.00
_cell.angle_gamma   90.00
#
_symmetry.space_group_name_H-M   'P 1'
#
loop_
_entity.id
_entity.type
_entity.pdbx_description
1 polymer ?
#
loop_
_entity_poly.entity_id
_entity_poly.type
_entity_poly.pdbx_seq_one_letter_code
_entity_poly.pdbx_strand_id
1 'polypeptide(L)'
;MKIIYMHHAQREQNNPPTQQDDITALGQKDAEIVASLMKEANEKYFSIKAIYSSPFYRCKKTAEIINKKLNLPIVYDDRLNEFGSAKGETWLGLQKRVRACIKDIVYKYGENDGVICITSGVNVSAFIGLANKQKPSKNAAFIGVISCSPLIFSIDKENF
;
A
#
# COMPACT_ATOMS: atom_id res chain seq x y z
N MET A 1 -0.63 16.06 -2.49
CA MET A 1 -0.61 14.89 -3.39
C MET A 1 -1.63 13.83 -3.00
N LYS A 2 -1.91 12.84 -3.83
CA LYS A 2 -2.79 11.70 -3.50
C LYS A 2 -1.96 10.45 -3.21
N ILE A 3 -2.19 9.83 -2.07
CA ILE A 3 -1.67 8.49 -1.76
C ILE A 3 -2.84 7.51 -1.83
N ILE A 4 -2.75 6.55 -2.73
CA ILE A 4 -3.68 5.43 -2.84
C ILE A 4 -3.05 4.26 -2.08
N TYR A 5 -3.48 4.05 -0.85
CA TYR A 5 -2.91 3.02 0.01
C TYR A 5 -3.84 1.82 0.07
N MET A 6 -3.33 0.62 -0.24
CA MET A 6 -4.21 -0.54 -0.36
C MET A 6 -3.59 -1.84 0.14
N HIS A 7 -4.45 -2.71 0.63
CA HIS A 7 -4.11 -4.08 0.94
C HIS A 7 -3.95 -4.87 -0.38
N HIS A 8 -2.97 -5.78 -0.43
CA HIS A 8 -2.80 -6.69 -1.56
C HIS A 8 -4.09 -7.49 -1.84
N ALA A 9 -4.22 -8.08 -3.02
CA ALA A 9 -5.31 -8.96 -3.41
C ALA A 9 -5.39 -10.20 -2.49
N GLN A 10 -6.56 -10.83 -2.41
CA GLN A 10 -6.77 -12.02 -1.58
C GLN A 10 -5.70 -13.07 -1.88
N ARG A 11 -4.99 -13.50 -0.83
CA ARG A 11 -3.93 -14.50 -0.92
C ARG A 11 -4.43 -15.91 -0.71
N GLU A 12 -3.69 -16.88 -1.21
CA GLU A 12 -3.77 -18.28 -0.83
C GLU A 12 -3.59 -18.43 0.70
N GLN A 13 -4.39 -19.30 1.32
CA GLN A 13 -4.32 -19.53 2.77
C GLN A 13 -3.34 -20.66 3.08
N ASN A 14 -2.06 -20.37 3.03
CA ASN A 14 -1.04 -21.27 3.52
C ASN A 14 -0.94 -21.20 5.05
N ASN A 15 -0.70 -22.32 5.69
CA ASN A 15 -0.50 -22.39 7.13
C ASN A 15 0.82 -23.12 7.45
N PRO A 16 1.85 -22.43 7.96
CA PRO A 16 1.86 -20.98 8.28
C PRO A 16 1.94 -20.08 7.02
N PRO A 17 1.52 -18.81 7.13
CA PRO A 17 1.66 -17.82 6.05
C PRO A 17 3.14 -17.60 5.72
N THR A 18 3.44 -17.42 4.43
CA THR A 18 4.80 -17.17 3.95
C THR A 18 4.90 -15.88 3.15
N GLN A 19 6.13 -15.43 2.90
CA GLN A 19 6.38 -14.29 2.01
C GLN A 19 6.10 -14.62 0.54
N GLN A 20 6.06 -15.91 0.21
CA GLN A 20 5.87 -16.44 -1.14
C GLN A 20 4.42 -16.82 -1.44
N ASP A 21 3.48 -16.57 -0.51
CA ASP A 21 2.07 -16.86 -0.74
C ASP A 21 1.58 -16.12 -1.99
N ASP A 22 0.96 -16.85 -2.91
CA ASP A 22 0.36 -16.29 -4.12
C ASP A 22 -1.03 -15.70 -3.82
N ILE A 23 -1.64 -15.07 -4.80
CA ILE A 23 -3.01 -14.59 -4.75
C ILE A 23 -3.96 -15.63 -5.33
N THR A 24 -5.20 -15.67 -4.82
CA THR A 24 -6.24 -16.56 -5.33
C THR A 24 -6.75 -16.11 -6.70
N ALA A 25 -7.45 -16.99 -7.42
CA ALA A 25 -8.14 -16.63 -8.66
C ALA A 25 -9.16 -15.49 -8.46
N LEU A 26 -9.82 -15.43 -7.30
CA LEU A 26 -10.69 -14.32 -6.94
C LEU A 26 -9.88 -13.04 -6.73
N GLY A 27 -8.78 -13.11 -5.96
CA GLY A 27 -7.89 -11.99 -5.76
C GLY A 27 -7.32 -11.42 -7.06
N GLN A 28 -7.04 -12.28 -8.06
CA GLN A 28 -6.63 -11.83 -9.38
C GLN A 28 -7.73 -11.01 -10.06
N LYS A 29 -8.98 -11.48 -10.05
CA LYS A 29 -10.13 -10.76 -10.63
C LYS A 29 -10.34 -9.40 -9.94
N ASP A 30 -10.26 -9.38 -8.61
CA ASP A 30 -10.39 -8.12 -7.85
C ASP A 30 -9.29 -7.12 -8.23
N ALA A 31 -8.05 -7.57 -8.39
CA ALA A 31 -6.94 -6.73 -8.83
C ALA A 31 -7.14 -6.19 -10.26
N GLU A 32 -7.72 -6.97 -11.17
CA GLU A 32 -8.06 -6.54 -12.54
C GLU A 32 -9.18 -5.48 -12.55
N ILE A 33 -10.17 -5.60 -11.67
CA ILE A 33 -11.22 -4.58 -11.48
C ILE A 33 -10.58 -3.29 -10.96
N VAL A 34 -9.77 -3.39 -9.91
CA VAL A 34 -9.06 -2.23 -9.36
C VAL A 34 -8.14 -1.58 -10.39
N ALA A 35 -7.45 -2.36 -11.23
CA ALA A 35 -6.65 -1.83 -12.32
C ALA A 35 -7.46 -0.94 -13.27
N SER A 36 -8.70 -1.34 -13.57
CA SER A 36 -9.59 -0.56 -14.43
C SER A 36 -10.03 0.75 -13.75
N LEU A 37 -10.40 0.68 -12.47
CA LEU A 37 -10.76 1.86 -11.69
C LEU A 37 -9.59 2.84 -11.55
N MET A 38 -8.37 2.33 -11.32
CA MET A 38 -7.18 3.16 -11.22
C MET A 38 -6.82 3.82 -12.55
N LYS A 39 -7.01 3.12 -13.68
CA LYS A 39 -6.84 3.71 -15.00
C LYS A 39 -7.82 4.87 -15.21
N GLU A 40 -9.10 4.68 -14.92
CA GLU A 40 -10.11 5.73 -15.01
C GLU A 40 -9.78 6.92 -14.10
N ALA A 41 -9.37 6.65 -12.86
CA ALA A 41 -8.97 7.69 -11.92
C ALA A 41 -7.76 8.48 -12.41
N ASN A 42 -6.77 7.80 -13.01
CA ASN A 42 -5.59 8.41 -13.60
C ASN A 42 -5.92 9.32 -14.79
N GLU A 43 -6.92 8.96 -15.58
CA GLU A 43 -7.34 9.74 -16.74
C GLU A 43 -8.21 10.96 -16.38
N LYS A 44 -9.01 10.86 -15.30
CA LYS A 44 -10.06 11.85 -15.01
C LYS A 44 -9.76 12.79 -13.84
N TYR A 45 -9.04 12.32 -12.82
CA TYR A 45 -9.01 13.03 -11.55
C TYR A 45 -7.62 13.46 -11.07
N PHE A 46 -6.59 12.65 -11.26
CA PHE A 46 -5.22 12.95 -10.83
C PHE A 46 -4.21 12.05 -11.53
N SER A 47 -3.00 12.58 -11.76
CA SER A 47 -1.96 11.85 -12.49
C SER A 47 -1.22 10.87 -11.57
N ILE A 48 -1.43 9.57 -11.74
CA ILE A 48 -0.67 8.54 -11.02
C ILE A 48 0.73 8.42 -11.65
N LYS A 49 1.78 8.49 -10.84
CA LYS A 49 3.18 8.52 -11.30
C LYS A 49 3.93 7.23 -11.06
N ALA A 50 3.57 6.47 -10.05
CA ALA A 50 4.28 5.24 -9.69
C ALA A 50 3.40 4.31 -8.84
N ILE A 51 3.83 3.05 -8.79
CA ILE A 51 3.33 2.04 -7.86
C ILE A 51 4.48 1.67 -6.93
N TYR A 52 4.32 1.87 -5.62
CA TYR A 52 5.19 1.34 -4.58
C TYR A 52 4.58 0.07 -4.01
N SER A 53 5.38 -0.96 -3.83
CA SER A 53 4.88 -2.25 -3.33
C SER A 53 5.84 -2.88 -2.34
N SER A 54 5.28 -3.56 -1.35
CA SER A 54 6.05 -4.55 -0.60
C SER A 54 6.64 -5.58 -1.58
N PRO A 55 7.89 -6.05 -1.37
CA PRO A 55 8.49 -7.12 -2.15
C PRO A 55 7.87 -8.51 -1.91
N PHE A 56 6.95 -8.69 -0.97
CA PHE A 56 6.26 -9.96 -0.75
C PHE A 56 5.46 -10.36 -1.99
N TYR A 57 5.49 -11.64 -2.35
CA TYR A 57 5.02 -12.14 -3.64
C TYR A 57 3.58 -11.72 -3.97
N ARG A 58 2.65 -11.84 -3.01
CA ARG A 58 1.25 -11.38 -3.16
C ARG A 58 1.10 -9.89 -3.47
N CYS A 59 1.98 -9.06 -2.90
CA CYS A 59 1.99 -7.62 -3.17
C CYS A 59 2.55 -7.33 -4.57
N LYS A 60 3.67 -7.98 -4.94
CA LYS A 60 4.24 -7.89 -6.29
C LYS A 60 3.23 -8.27 -7.36
N LYS A 61 2.58 -9.42 -7.19
CA LYS A 61 1.57 -9.93 -8.11
C LYS A 61 0.41 -8.95 -8.28
N THR A 62 -0.08 -8.40 -7.16
CA THR A 62 -1.12 -7.36 -7.17
C THR A 62 -0.66 -6.12 -7.93
N ALA A 63 0.57 -5.65 -7.67
CA ALA A 63 1.14 -4.49 -8.35
C ALA A 63 1.29 -4.71 -9.85
N GLU A 64 1.78 -5.88 -10.26
CA GLU A 64 1.94 -6.24 -11.67
C GLU A 64 0.61 -6.30 -12.42
N ILE A 65 -0.46 -6.85 -11.80
CA ILE A 65 -1.78 -6.90 -12.41
C ILE A 65 -2.34 -5.48 -12.59
N ILE A 66 -2.26 -4.65 -11.57
CA ILE A 66 -2.72 -3.25 -11.66
C ILE A 66 -1.92 -2.51 -12.73
N ASN A 67 -0.62 -2.74 -12.79
CA ASN A 67 0.27 -2.05 -13.72
C ASN A 67 0.08 -2.42 -15.19
N LYS A 68 -0.52 -3.56 -15.51
CA LYS A 68 -0.88 -3.91 -16.90
C LYS A 68 -1.74 -2.85 -17.58
N LYS A 69 -2.53 -2.08 -16.82
CA LYS A 69 -3.38 -1.01 -17.36
C LYS A 69 -2.79 0.39 -17.20
N LEU A 70 -1.85 0.58 -16.30
CA LEU A 70 -1.28 1.90 -15.98
C LEU A 70 0.08 2.14 -16.65
N ASN A 71 0.85 1.09 -16.85
CA ASN A 71 2.20 1.13 -17.44
C ASN A 71 3.12 2.15 -16.75
N LEU A 72 3.21 2.06 -15.42
CA LEU A 72 3.96 2.97 -14.55
C LEU A 72 5.21 2.27 -13.98
N PRO A 73 6.22 3.01 -13.50
CA PRO A 73 7.30 2.41 -12.74
C PRO A 73 6.79 1.76 -11.46
N ILE A 74 7.24 0.51 -11.18
CA ILE A 74 7.02 -0.18 -9.92
C ILE A 74 8.29 -0.08 -9.08
N VAL A 75 8.16 0.37 -7.84
CA VAL A 75 9.23 0.46 -6.85
C VAL A 75 8.93 -0.51 -5.71
N TYR A 76 9.81 -1.48 -5.48
CA TYR A 76 9.72 -2.38 -4.33
C TYR A 76 10.44 -1.77 -3.14
N ASP A 77 9.73 -1.66 -2.01
CA ASP A 77 10.23 -1.01 -0.79
C ASP A 77 9.93 -1.88 0.44
N ASP A 78 10.97 -2.33 1.12
CA ASP A 78 10.87 -3.17 2.32
C ASP A 78 10.12 -2.50 3.47
N ARG A 79 10.06 -1.18 3.46
CA ARG A 79 9.28 -0.42 4.45
C ARG A 79 7.77 -0.63 4.32
N LEU A 80 7.32 -1.22 3.22
CA LEU A 80 5.93 -1.64 2.99
C LEU A 80 5.66 -3.12 3.37
N ASN A 81 6.66 -3.85 3.89
CA ASN A 81 6.50 -5.23 4.32
C ASN A 81 5.48 -5.36 5.47
N GLU A 82 4.91 -6.56 5.59
CA GLU A 82 3.97 -6.89 6.67
C GLU A 82 4.60 -6.69 8.05
N PHE A 83 3.77 -6.39 9.04
CA PHE A 83 4.19 -6.31 10.44
C PHE A 83 4.82 -7.63 10.90
N GLY A 84 5.91 -7.54 11.64
CA GLY A 84 6.66 -8.71 12.10
C GLY A 84 7.62 -9.28 11.06
N SER A 85 7.76 -8.67 9.88
CA SER A 85 8.76 -9.07 8.87
C SER A 85 10.20 -8.91 9.35
N ALA A 86 10.46 -7.96 10.25
CA ALA A 86 11.72 -7.81 10.95
C ALA A 86 11.62 -8.43 12.35
N LYS A 87 12.66 -9.18 12.75
CA LYS A 87 12.71 -9.83 14.07
C LYS A 87 12.56 -8.78 15.19
N GLY A 88 11.57 -8.99 16.05
CA GLY A 88 11.32 -8.10 17.21
C GLY A 88 10.69 -6.76 16.84
N GLU A 89 10.10 -6.63 15.63
CA GLU A 89 9.43 -5.41 15.24
C GLU A 89 8.28 -5.07 16.20
N THR A 90 8.26 -3.82 16.64
CA THR A 90 7.17 -3.27 17.47
C THR A 90 6.19 -2.48 16.60
N TRP A 91 4.98 -2.25 17.12
CA TRP A 91 4.01 -1.38 16.45
C TRP A 91 4.56 0.02 16.15
N LEU A 92 5.30 0.58 17.08
CA LEU A 92 5.98 1.87 16.89
C LEU A 92 7.04 1.78 15.77
N GLY A 93 7.76 0.65 15.66
CA GLY A 93 8.72 0.39 14.60
C GLY A 93 8.03 0.39 13.23
N LEU A 94 6.91 -0.31 13.10
CA LEU A 94 6.08 -0.31 11.90
C LEU A 94 5.65 1.12 11.52
N GLN A 95 5.07 1.88 12.46
CA GLN A 95 4.64 3.25 12.20
C GLN A 95 5.79 4.15 11.73
N LYS A 96 6.97 4.00 12.30
CA LYS A 96 8.16 4.77 11.90
C LYS A 96 8.58 4.48 10.47
N ARG A 97 8.66 3.18 10.07
CA ARG A 97 9.07 2.83 8.70
C ARG A 97 8.04 3.22 7.66
N VAL A 98 6.74 3.03 7.97
CA VAL A 98 5.66 3.49 7.09
C VAL A 98 5.73 4.99 6.88
N ARG A 99 5.88 5.75 7.97
CA ARG A 99 6.01 7.21 7.89
C ARG A 99 7.21 7.63 7.05
N ALA A 100 8.36 7.00 7.25
CA ALA A 100 9.57 7.30 6.47
C ALA A 100 9.36 7.04 4.97
N CYS A 101 8.73 5.91 4.61
CA CYS A 101 8.41 5.59 3.23
C CYS A 101 7.50 6.66 2.60
N ILE A 102 6.39 7.01 3.27
CA ILE A 102 5.44 7.99 2.76
C ILE A 102 6.06 9.37 2.68
N LYS A 103 6.88 9.74 3.65
CA LYS A 103 7.62 11.02 3.61
C LYS A 103 8.49 11.12 2.37
N ASP A 104 9.27 10.11 2.06
CA ASP A 104 10.12 10.09 0.85
C ASP A 104 9.26 10.21 -0.43
N ILE A 105 8.13 9.52 -0.49
CA ILE A 105 7.19 9.62 -1.62
C ILE A 105 6.66 11.03 -1.75
N VAL A 106 6.19 11.63 -0.67
CA VAL A 106 5.61 12.99 -0.65
C VAL A 106 6.63 14.06 -1.09
N TYR A 107 7.92 13.88 -0.75
CA TYR A 107 8.97 14.79 -1.20
C TYR A 107 9.40 14.57 -2.65
N LYS A 108 9.26 13.35 -3.17
CA LYS A 108 9.67 13.00 -4.54
C LYS A 108 8.67 13.46 -5.61
N TYR A 109 7.37 13.46 -5.30
CA TYR A 109 6.32 13.75 -6.28
C TYR A 109 5.62 15.09 -6.02
N GLY A 110 4.94 15.61 -7.06
CA GLY A 110 4.25 16.89 -7.01
C GLY A 110 2.93 16.84 -6.22
N GLU A 111 2.41 18.01 -5.89
CA GLU A 111 1.17 18.14 -5.09
C GLU A 111 -0.06 17.56 -5.78
N ASN A 112 -0.10 17.61 -7.12
CA ASN A 112 -1.20 17.08 -7.93
C ASN A 112 -0.97 15.63 -8.38
N ASP A 113 0.15 15.03 -8.01
CA ASP A 113 0.47 13.66 -8.37
C ASP A 113 -0.20 12.65 -7.44
N GLY A 114 -0.43 11.45 -7.98
CA GLY A 114 -0.88 10.27 -7.26
C GLY A 114 0.20 9.19 -7.19
N VAL A 115 0.25 8.43 -6.11
CA VAL A 115 1.10 7.25 -5.96
C VAL A 115 0.28 6.13 -5.34
N ILE A 116 0.35 4.93 -5.92
CA ILE A 116 -0.26 3.72 -5.36
C ILE A 116 0.75 3.04 -4.44
N CYS A 117 0.33 2.68 -3.22
CA CYS A 117 1.13 1.89 -2.26
C CYS A 117 0.41 0.59 -1.95
N ILE A 118 1.03 -0.56 -2.27
CA ILE A 118 0.47 -1.90 -2.08
C ILE A 118 1.22 -2.62 -0.96
N THR A 119 0.48 -3.06 0.06
CA THR A 119 1.04 -3.63 1.28
C THR A 119 0.08 -4.63 1.96
N SER A 120 0.31 -4.98 3.24
CA SER A 120 -0.56 -5.81 4.06
C SER A 120 -1.57 -4.99 4.86
N GLY A 121 -2.64 -5.65 5.35
CA GLY A 121 -3.71 -4.98 6.10
C GLY A 121 -3.24 -4.29 7.38
N VAL A 122 -2.30 -4.90 8.11
CA VAL A 122 -1.73 -4.30 9.34
C VAL A 122 -0.95 -3.02 9.03
N ASN A 123 -0.22 -3.01 7.92
CA ASN A 123 0.51 -1.84 7.45
C ASN A 123 -0.46 -0.73 7.01
N VAL A 124 -1.58 -1.09 6.35
CA VAL A 124 -2.66 -0.13 6.02
C VAL A 124 -3.22 0.50 7.29
N SER A 125 -3.45 -0.28 8.35
CA SER A 125 -3.93 0.24 9.63
C SER A 125 -2.95 1.25 10.25
N ALA A 126 -1.66 0.97 10.19
CA ALA A 126 -0.63 1.89 10.66
C ALA A 126 -0.64 3.22 9.86
N PHE A 127 -0.79 3.13 8.54
CA PHE A 127 -0.87 4.31 7.68
C PHE A 127 -2.13 5.16 7.95
N ILE A 128 -3.30 4.54 8.13
CA ILE A 128 -4.54 5.25 8.46
C ILE A 128 -4.36 6.07 9.74
N GLY A 129 -3.75 5.49 10.78
CA GLY A 129 -3.44 6.20 12.01
C GLY A 129 -2.56 7.43 11.78
N LEU A 130 -1.51 7.29 10.97
CA LEU A 130 -0.61 8.40 10.63
C LEU A 130 -1.30 9.48 9.80
N ALA A 131 -2.09 9.09 8.80
CA ALA A 131 -2.82 10.03 7.93
C ALA A 131 -3.86 10.85 8.70
N ASN A 132 -4.44 10.27 9.75
CA ASN A 132 -5.35 10.96 10.67
C ASN A 132 -4.62 11.77 11.76
N LYS A 133 -3.34 12.05 11.59
CA LYS A 133 -2.51 12.84 12.53
C LYS A 133 -2.43 12.25 13.95
N GLN A 134 -2.67 10.96 14.10
CA GLN A 134 -2.47 10.28 15.36
C GLN A 134 -0.96 10.23 15.67
N LYS A 135 -0.60 10.58 16.91
CA LYS A 135 0.78 10.42 17.36
C LYS A 135 1.14 8.93 17.34
N PRO A 136 2.36 8.57 16.91
CA PRO A 136 2.85 7.22 17.01
C PRO A 136 2.68 6.69 18.46
N SER A 137 2.11 5.51 18.60
CA SER A 137 1.77 4.89 19.88
C SER A 137 2.43 3.52 20.00
N LYS A 138 2.67 3.09 21.24
CA LYS A 138 3.11 1.71 21.51
C LYS A 138 1.95 0.71 21.39
N ASN A 139 0.72 1.18 21.47
CA ASN A 139 -0.47 0.34 21.40
C ASN A 139 -0.89 0.17 19.94
N ALA A 140 -1.04 -1.08 19.52
CA ALA A 140 -1.54 -1.40 18.20
C ALA A 140 -3.03 -1.03 18.08
N ALA A 141 -3.39 -0.35 16.98
CA ALA A 141 -4.77 -0.15 16.60
C ALA A 141 -4.98 -0.82 15.23
N PHE A 142 -5.70 -1.93 15.23
CA PHE A 142 -6.00 -2.67 14.00
C PHE A 142 -7.36 -2.25 13.45
N ILE A 143 -7.36 -1.89 12.17
CA ILE A 143 -8.59 -1.62 11.41
C ILE A 143 -8.73 -2.76 10.41
N GLY A 144 -9.91 -3.38 10.35
CA GLY A 144 -10.20 -4.37 9.33
C GLY A 144 -10.16 -3.75 7.94
N VAL A 145 -9.31 -4.29 7.07
CA VAL A 145 -9.16 -3.79 5.70
C VAL A 145 -9.50 -4.93 4.74
N ILE A 146 -10.40 -4.66 3.82
CA ILE A 146 -10.77 -5.61 2.76
C ILE A 146 -9.61 -5.71 1.77
N SER A 147 -9.30 -6.93 1.33
CA SER A 147 -8.29 -7.17 0.29
C SER A 147 -8.60 -6.39 -0.98
N CYS A 148 -7.57 -5.87 -1.61
CA CYS A 148 -7.66 -5.12 -2.86
C CYS A 148 -8.54 -3.85 -2.82
N SER A 149 -8.82 -3.30 -1.64
CA SER A 149 -9.58 -2.05 -1.50
C SER A 149 -8.66 -0.84 -1.46
N PRO A 150 -8.71 0.05 -2.47
CA PRO A 150 -7.91 1.28 -2.46
C PRO A 150 -8.52 2.31 -1.51
N LEU A 151 -7.69 2.88 -0.65
CA LEU A 151 -8.02 4.02 0.20
C LEU A 151 -7.25 5.24 -0.31
N ILE A 152 -7.95 6.31 -0.64
CA ILE A 152 -7.34 7.51 -1.23
C ILE A 152 -7.24 8.60 -0.17
N PHE A 153 -6.02 9.05 0.08
CA PHE A 153 -5.70 10.11 1.02
C PHE A 153 -5.13 11.33 0.30
N SER A 154 -5.58 12.51 0.71
CA SER A 154 -4.91 13.75 0.34
C SER A 154 -3.86 14.05 1.39
N ILE A 155 -2.60 14.06 0.99
CA ILE A 155 -1.46 14.31 1.89
C ILE A 155 -0.84 15.65 1.51
N ASP A 156 -0.69 16.50 2.53
CA ASP A 156 0.03 17.76 2.46
C ASP A 156 1.47 17.57 2.98
N LYS A 157 2.44 18.14 2.28
CA LYS A 157 3.87 18.07 2.65
C LYS A 157 4.16 18.61 4.04
N GLU A 158 3.41 19.63 4.46
CA GLU A 158 3.60 20.29 5.76
C GLU A 158 3.05 19.43 6.93
N ASN A 159 2.18 18.47 6.63
CA ASN A 159 1.43 17.72 7.63
C ASN A 159 1.85 16.25 7.77
N PHE A 160 2.90 15.78 7.07
CA PHE A 160 3.39 14.41 7.11
C PHE A 160 4.89 14.36 7.40
#